data_e80a33d6a0bbeb0a707d5047a80ffff0
#
_entry.id   e80a33d6a0bbeb0a707d5047a80ffff0
#
_cell.length_a   1.000
_cell.length_b   1.000
_cell.length_c   1.000
_cell.angle_alpha   90.00
_cell.angle_beta   90.00
_cell.angle_gamma   90.00
#
_symmetry.space_group_name_H-M   'P 1'
#
loop_
_entity.id
_entity.type
_entity.pdbx_description
1 polymer ?
#
loop_
_entity_poly.entity_id
_entity_poly.type
_entity_poly.pdbx_seq_one_letter_code
_entity_poly.pdbx_strand_id
1 'polypeptide(L)'
;MSVPSAPVEVRGEGVLLRAPRESDVDRLLEAFGDSGTQLWNPGPQDREGVLAWMAERADWSAGTHTSWLIAQPHDDDVLGSVSVWKIDLEQGDGEVGYWVAPWGRGRGVASSAVRAAAAYAFDELGLDRLHLFHAVENPASCGVARKAGFLLEGTLRQSYRYADGRRHDEHLHARLSTD
;
A
#
# COMPACT_ATOMS: atom_id res chain seq x y z
N MET A 1 3.45 -9.89 -19.77
CA MET A 1 3.96 -8.58 -19.31
C MET A 1 5.02 -8.85 -18.25
N SER A 2 5.82 -7.88 -17.84
CA SER A 2 6.86 -8.04 -16.80
C SER A 2 6.83 -6.86 -15.85
N VAL A 3 7.15 -7.10 -14.57
CA VAL A 3 7.32 -6.01 -13.60
C VAL A 3 8.59 -5.24 -13.99
N PRO A 4 8.58 -3.89 -14.05
CA PRO A 4 9.78 -3.08 -14.22
C PRO A 4 10.80 -3.35 -13.09
N SER A 5 12.08 -3.10 -13.34
CA SER A 5 13.13 -3.27 -12.31
C SER A 5 13.18 -2.14 -11.28
N ALA A 6 12.54 -1.01 -11.54
CA ALA A 6 12.54 0.17 -10.69
C ALA A 6 11.18 0.89 -10.75
N PRO A 7 10.82 1.68 -9.71
CA PRO A 7 9.56 2.41 -9.66
C PRO A 7 9.37 3.37 -10.82
N VAL A 8 8.16 3.35 -11.39
CA VAL A 8 7.66 4.35 -12.32
C VAL A 8 6.66 5.27 -11.58
N GLU A 9 6.57 6.53 -11.99
CA GLU A 9 5.58 7.44 -11.41
C GLU A 9 4.18 7.12 -11.92
N VAL A 10 3.20 7.10 -11.00
CA VAL A 10 1.78 6.91 -11.33
C VAL A 10 0.97 8.07 -10.74
N ARG A 11 0.17 8.74 -11.56
CA ARG A 11 -0.68 9.83 -11.11
C ARG A 11 -2.09 9.32 -10.82
N GLY A 12 -2.56 9.61 -9.60
CA GLY A 12 -3.94 9.38 -9.18
C GLY A 12 -4.67 10.69 -8.91
N GLU A 13 -5.94 10.60 -8.56
CA GLU A 13 -6.76 11.74 -8.18
C GLU A 13 -6.22 12.35 -6.87
N GLY A 14 -5.57 13.52 -6.95
CA GLY A 14 -4.99 14.24 -5.82
C GLY A 14 -3.78 13.56 -5.16
N VAL A 15 -3.17 12.57 -5.80
CA VAL A 15 -1.97 11.88 -5.31
C VAL A 15 -0.96 11.63 -6.44
N LEU A 16 0.31 11.59 -6.08
CA LEU A 16 1.40 11.11 -6.92
C LEU A 16 2.03 9.88 -6.25
N LEU A 17 2.07 8.77 -6.96
CA LEU A 17 2.81 7.57 -6.54
C LEU A 17 4.19 7.63 -7.15
N ARG A 18 5.24 7.64 -6.33
CA ARG A 18 6.63 7.80 -6.75
C ARG A 18 7.62 6.97 -5.95
N ALA A 19 8.82 6.83 -6.48
CA ALA A 19 9.93 6.25 -5.74
C ALA A 19 10.23 7.05 -4.46
N PRO A 20 10.71 6.39 -3.38
CA PRO A 20 11.27 7.09 -2.22
C PRO A 20 12.54 7.85 -2.59
N ARG A 21 12.80 8.96 -1.89
CA ARG A 21 13.98 9.82 -2.03
C ARG A 21 14.62 10.03 -0.66
N GLU A 22 15.91 10.26 -0.58
CA GLU A 22 16.59 10.46 0.70
C GLU A 22 16.01 11.62 1.52
N SER A 23 15.48 12.65 0.86
CA SER A 23 14.76 13.75 1.51
C SER A 23 13.48 13.35 2.24
N ASP A 24 12.95 12.15 2.00
CA ASP A 24 11.72 11.65 2.64
C ASP A 24 11.97 11.03 4.02
N VAL A 25 13.23 10.78 4.39
CA VAL A 25 13.59 10.00 5.58
C VAL A 25 13.00 10.57 6.86
N ASP A 26 13.12 11.88 7.08
CA ASP A 26 12.64 12.51 8.30
C ASP A 26 11.10 12.46 8.39
N ARG A 27 10.45 12.63 7.26
CA ARG A 27 8.98 12.54 7.16
C ARG A 27 8.47 11.10 7.38
N LEU A 28 9.21 10.11 6.90
CA LEU A 28 8.92 8.69 7.16
C LEU A 28 9.13 8.32 8.63
N LEU A 29 10.20 8.81 9.26
CA LEU A 29 10.42 8.62 10.70
C LEU A 29 9.27 9.20 11.53
N GLU A 30 8.82 10.41 11.20
CA GLU A 30 7.65 11.03 11.85
C GLU A 30 6.40 10.16 11.70
N ALA A 31 6.13 9.65 10.47
CA ALA A 31 4.97 8.80 10.20
C ALA A 31 5.03 7.47 10.94
N PHE A 32 6.20 6.83 11.00
CA PHE A 32 6.39 5.58 11.73
C PHE A 32 6.43 5.77 13.26
N GLY A 33 6.61 6.99 13.75
CA GLY A 33 6.45 7.33 15.16
C GLY A 33 4.99 7.30 15.66
N ASP A 34 4.01 7.30 14.76
CA ASP A 34 2.59 7.26 15.10
C ASP A 34 2.16 5.85 15.54
N SER A 35 1.52 5.75 16.70
CA SER A 35 1.10 4.47 17.28
C SER A 35 0.05 3.73 16.42
N GLY A 36 -0.82 4.46 15.73
CA GLY A 36 -1.81 3.87 14.83
C GLY A 36 -1.16 3.28 13.58
N THR A 37 -0.12 3.95 13.04
CA THR A 37 0.69 3.40 11.97
C THR A 37 1.41 2.14 12.43
N GLN A 38 2.06 2.18 13.61
CA GLN A 38 2.79 1.04 14.17
C GLN A 38 1.90 -0.17 14.46
N LEU A 39 0.66 0.05 14.88
CA LEU A 39 -0.26 -1.05 15.16
C LEU A 39 -0.57 -1.87 13.91
N TRP A 40 -0.95 -1.19 12.82
CA TRP A 40 -1.47 -1.84 11.61
C TRP A 40 -0.42 -2.07 10.53
N ASN A 41 0.61 -1.22 10.47
CA ASN A 41 1.68 -1.26 9.47
C ASN A 41 3.01 -0.87 10.13
N PRO A 42 3.59 -1.76 10.96
CA PRO A 42 4.82 -1.45 11.67
C PRO A 42 5.95 -1.14 10.70
N GLY A 43 6.68 -0.06 10.98
CA GLY A 43 7.82 0.39 10.21
C GLY A 43 9.03 0.67 11.09
N PRO A 44 10.19 0.92 10.47
CA PRO A 44 11.44 1.19 11.17
C PRO A 44 11.37 2.45 12.04
N GLN A 45 12.14 2.45 13.16
CA GLN A 45 12.11 3.50 14.15
C GLN A 45 13.38 4.36 14.15
N ASP A 46 14.33 4.07 13.27
CA ASP A 46 15.57 4.80 13.12
C ASP A 46 15.90 5.08 11.66
N ARG A 47 16.85 5.99 11.44
CA ARG A 47 17.23 6.44 10.09
C ARG A 47 17.77 5.31 9.23
N GLU A 48 18.60 4.43 9.79
CA GLU A 48 19.21 3.30 9.05
C GLU A 48 18.14 2.34 8.56
N GLY A 49 17.20 1.98 9.43
CA GLY A 49 16.07 1.13 9.09
C GLY A 49 15.15 1.75 8.04
N VAL A 50 14.91 3.09 8.12
CA VAL A 50 14.12 3.79 7.08
C VAL A 50 14.82 3.75 5.73
N LEU A 51 16.13 3.99 5.67
CA LEU A 51 16.90 3.90 4.43
C LEU A 51 16.86 2.49 3.84
N ALA A 52 17.03 1.45 4.67
CA ALA A 52 16.92 0.07 4.24
C ALA A 52 15.50 -0.26 3.72
N TRP A 53 14.47 0.19 4.42
CA TRP A 53 13.07 0.04 4.02
C TRP A 53 12.78 0.72 2.68
N MET A 54 13.33 1.91 2.45
CA MET A 54 13.21 2.63 1.18
C MET A 54 13.90 1.91 0.03
N ALA A 55 15.13 1.40 0.27
CA ALA A 55 15.91 0.67 -0.73
C ALA A 55 15.19 -0.61 -1.18
N GLU A 56 14.64 -1.39 -0.24
CA GLU A 56 13.84 -2.58 -0.53
C GLU A 56 12.64 -2.26 -1.44
N ARG A 57 11.93 -1.16 -1.14
CA ARG A 57 10.74 -0.77 -1.91
C ARG A 57 11.04 -0.13 -3.26
N ALA A 58 12.22 0.41 -3.43
CA ALA A 58 12.69 0.94 -4.70
C ALA A 58 13.25 -0.13 -5.66
N ASP A 59 13.55 -1.32 -5.16
CA ASP A 59 14.07 -2.42 -5.97
C ASP A 59 12.95 -3.40 -6.38
N TRP A 60 12.46 -3.24 -7.60
CA TRP A 60 11.44 -4.13 -8.18
C TRP A 60 12.03 -5.27 -9.01
N SER A 61 13.34 -5.43 -9.03
CA SER A 61 14.05 -6.37 -9.93
C SER A 61 13.65 -7.83 -9.73
N ALA A 62 13.19 -8.21 -8.52
CA ALA A 62 12.67 -9.56 -8.25
C ALA A 62 11.31 -9.84 -8.92
N GLY A 63 10.59 -8.80 -9.40
CA GLY A 63 9.29 -8.95 -10.05
C GLY A 63 8.14 -9.35 -9.15
N THR A 64 8.34 -9.37 -7.84
CA THR A 64 7.36 -9.88 -6.85
C THR A 64 6.53 -8.77 -6.20
N HIS A 65 6.89 -7.52 -6.43
CA HIS A 65 6.15 -6.36 -5.93
C HIS A 65 6.38 -5.10 -6.77
N THR A 66 5.45 -4.15 -6.58
CA THR A 66 5.62 -2.74 -6.94
C THR A 66 5.26 -1.90 -5.72
N SER A 67 6.08 -0.89 -5.40
CA SER A 67 5.90 -0.09 -4.18
C SER A 67 6.22 1.38 -4.43
N TRP A 68 5.38 2.25 -3.86
CA TRP A 68 5.52 3.70 -3.99
C TRP A 68 5.32 4.40 -2.66
N LEU A 69 5.94 5.55 -2.52
CA LEU A 69 5.42 6.57 -1.62
C LEU A 69 4.23 7.26 -2.25
N ILE A 70 3.25 7.59 -1.42
CA ILE A 70 2.13 8.44 -1.79
C ILE A 70 2.55 9.87 -1.46
N ALA A 71 2.70 10.71 -2.48
CA ALA A 71 3.08 12.11 -2.32
C ALA A 71 1.95 13.05 -2.74
N GLN A 72 1.97 14.26 -2.19
CA GLN A 72 1.06 15.32 -2.56
C GLN A 72 1.55 15.98 -3.87
N PRO A 73 0.70 16.15 -4.91
CA PRO A 73 1.20 16.53 -6.24
C PRO A 73 1.82 17.93 -6.36
N HIS A 74 1.55 18.85 -5.41
CA HIS A 74 1.98 20.25 -5.53
C HIS A 74 3.24 20.60 -4.73
N ASP A 75 3.52 19.92 -3.64
CA ASP A 75 4.68 20.16 -2.76
C ASP A 75 5.51 18.92 -2.48
N ASP A 76 5.09 17.77 -3.05
CA ASP A 76 5.78 16.49 -2.97
C ASP A 76 5.87 15.91 -1.53
N ASP A 77 5.07 16.46 -0.57
CA ASP A 77 5.02 15.98 0.82
C ASP A 77 4.53 14.53 0.90
N VAL A 78 5.22 13.70 1.68
CA VAL A 78 4.89 12.29 1.85
C VAL A 78 3.64 12.13 2.71
N LEU A 79 2.63 11.46 2.15
CA LEU A 79 1.35 11.18 2.80
C LEU A 79 1.20 9.72 3.25
N GLY A 80 2.07 8.82 2.78
CA GLY A 80 2.00 7.39 3.08
C GLY A 80 2.73 6.53 2.06
N SER A 81 2.34 5.26 1.99
CA SER A 81 2.86 4.31 1.00
C SER A 81 1.74 3.38 0.52
N VAL A 82 1.85 2.92 -0.72
CA VAL A 82 1.02 1.87 -1.31
C VAL A 82 1.89 0.90 -2.09
N SER A 83 1.55 -0.37 -2.04
CA SER A 83 2.29 -1.43 -2.73
C SER A 83 1.33 -2.48 -3.28
N VAL A 84 1.74 -3.14 -4.36
CA VAL A 84 1.17 -4.41 -4.81
C VAL A 84 2.23 -5.47 -4.54
N TRP A 85 1.93 -6.42 -3.66
CA TRP A 85 2.81 -7.50 -3.22
C TRP A 85 2.39 -8.84 -3.80
N LYS A 86 3.25 -9.85 -3.63
CA LYS A 86 2.97 -11.24 -4.05
C LYS A 86 2.47 -11.31 -5.48
N ILE A 87 3.07 -10.48 -6.35
CA ILE A 87 2.71 -10.47 -7.77
C ILE A 87 3.03 -11.84 -8.37
N ASP A 88 2.00 -12.49 -8.88
CA ASP A 88 2.08 -13.72 -9.65
C ASP A 88 1.52 -13.46 -11.05
N LEU A 89 2.41 -13.21 -12.01
CA LEU A 89 2.02 -12.91 -13.39
C LEU A 89 1.44 -14.14 -14.14
N GLU A 90 1.70 -15.35 -13.65
CA GLU A 90 1.15 -16.57 -14.25
C GLU A 90 -0.31 -16.77 -13.82
N GLN A 91 -0.61 -16.51 -12.54
CA GLN A 91 -1.97 -16.56 -12.02
C GLN A 91 -2.75 -15.25 -12.26
N GLY A 92 -2.08 -14.17 -12.63
CA GLY A 92 -2.70 -12.86 -12.79
C GLY A 92 -3.15 -12.22 -11.47
N ASP A 93 -2.40 -12.41 -10.38
CA ASP A 93 -2.84 -12.14 -9.00
C ASP A 93 -1.85 -11.27 -8.23
N GLY A 94 -2.34 -10.49 -7.25
CA GLY A 94 -1.51 -9.68 -6.36
C GLY A 94 -2.26 -9.21 -5.11
N GLU A 95 -1.52 -8.70 -4.13
CA GLU A 95 -2.06 -8.21 -2.85
C GLU A 95 -1.74 -6.73 -2.66
N VAL A 96 -2.76 -5.91 -2.43
CA VAL A 96 -2.58 -4.47 -2.17
C VAL A 96 -2.41 -4.23 -0.68
N GLY A 97 -1.30 -3.58 -0.31
CA GLY A 97 -1.05 -3.05 1.02
C GLY A 97 -0.82 -1.54 0.98
N TYR A 98 -1.23 -0.82 2.03
CA TYR A 98 -1.02 0.62 2.13
C TYR A 98 -1.06 1.09 3.58
N TRP A 99 -0.51 2.26 3.82
CA TRP A 99 -0.72 3.05 5.03
C TRP A 99 -0.71 4.55 4.70
N VAL A 100 -1.33 5.35 5.56
CA VAL A 100 -1.38 6.81 5.43
C VAL A 100 -0.94 7.46 6.74
N ALA A 101 -0.01 8.41 6.63
CA ALA A 101 0.50 9.19 7.73
C ALA A 101 -0.62 10.01 8.41
N PRO A 102 -0.52 10.35 9.71
CA PRO A 102 -1.56 11.07 10.43
C PRO A 102 -2.07 12.31 9.72
N TRP A 103 -1.19 13.10 9.12
CA TRP A 103 -1.53 14.34 8.40
C TRP A 103 -2.20 14.13 7.04
N GLY A 104 -2.17 12.90 6.51
CA GLY A 104 -2.85 12.52 5.25
C GLY A 104 -4.22 11.87 5.46
N ARG A 105 -4.57 11.48 6.71
CA ARG A 105 -5.81 10.75 7.01
C ARG A 105 -7.05 11.63 6.82
N GLY A 106 -8.20 10.98 6.55
CA GLY A 106 -9.49 11.65 6.39
C GLY A 106 -9.68 12.43 5.08
N ARG A 107 -8.66 12.47 4.21
CA ARG A 107 -8.62 13.28 2.97
C ARG A 107 -8.84 12.46 1.68
N GLY A 108 -9.19 11.18 1.77
CA GLY A 108 -9.35 10.31 0.61
C GLY A 108 -8.04 9.76 0.00
N VAL A 109 -6.89 10.14 0.56
CA VAL A 109 -5.54 9.77 0.07
C VAL A 109 -5.39 8.27 -0.16
N ALA A 110 -5.76 7.45 0.84
CA ALA A 110 -5.64 5.99 0.73
C ALA A 110 -6.45 5.42 -0.43
N SER A 111 -7.73 5.80 -0.56
CA SER A 111 -8.59 5.27 -1.63
C SER A 111 -8.13 5.72 -3.02
N SER A 112 -7.61 6.95 -3.15
CA SER A 112 -7.03 7.43 -4.41
C SER A 112 -5.75 6.67 -4.76
N ALA A 113 -4.86 6.44 -3.79
CA ALA A 113 -3.62 5.70 -4.00
C ALA A 113 -3.89 4.23 -4.37
N VAL A 114 -4.81 3.58 -3.65
CA VAL A 114 -5.19 2.17 -3.94
C VAL A 114 -5.81 2.05 -5.32
N ARG A 115 -6.67 3.00 -5.75
CA ARG A 115 -7.21 3.01 -7.12
C ARG A 115 -6.11 3.16 -8.18
N ALA A 116 -5.17 4.07 -7.95
CA ALA A 116 -4.07 4.30 -8.89
C ALA A 116 -3.13 3.09 -9.00
N ALA A 117 -2.78 2.47 -7.86
CA ALA A 117 -1.97 1.26 -7.85
C ALA A 117 -2.70 0.07 -8.49
N ALA A 118 -4.02 -0.07 -8.26
CA ALA A 118 -4.83 -1.12 -8.89
C ALA A 118 -4.93 -0.93 -10.41
N ALA A 119 -5.17 0.29 -10.88
CA ALA A 119 -5.17 0.59 -12.32
C ALA A 119 -3.83 0.23 -12.96
N TYR A 120 -2.71 0.64 -12.35
CA TYR A 120 -1.39 0.24 -12.83
C TYR A 120 -1.20 -1.28 -12.89
N ALA A 121 -1.64 -2.00 -11.85
CA ALA A 121 -1.52 -3.45 -11.79
C ALA A 121 -2.34 -4.15 -12.87
N PHE A 122 -3.54 -3.66 -13.17
CA PHE A 122 -4.40 -4.21 -14.22
C PHE A 122 -3.91 -3.83 -15.63
N ASP A 123 -3.65 -2.54 -15.86
CA ASP A 123 -3.38 -2.01 -17.20
C ASP A 123 -1.94 -2.27 -17.66
N GLU A 124 -0.95 -2.15 -16.76
CA GLU A 124 0.46 -2.23 -17.10
C GLU A 124 1.10 -3.60 -16.77
N LEU A 125 0.67 -4.26 -15.69
CA LEU A 125 1.20 -5.58 -15.33
C LEU A 125 0.32 -6.72 -15.87
N GLY A 126 -0.94 -6.43 -16.25
CA GLY A 126 -1.87 -7.41 -16.76
C GLY A 126 -2.40 -8.38 -15.70
N LEU A 127 -2.50 -7.93 -14.46
CA LEU A 127 -3.13 -8.73 -13.42
C LEU A 127 -4.64 -8.77 -13.65
N ASP A 128 -5.27 -9.87 -13.28
CA ASP A 128 -6.71 -10.07 -13.39
C ASP A 128 -7.43 -9.80 -12.07
N ARG A 129 -6.69 -9.94 -10.94
CA ARG A 129 -7.26 -9.91 -9.61
C ARG A 129 -6.31 -9.28 -8.60
N LEU A 130 -6.85 -8.46 -7.72
CA LEU A 130 -6.13 -7.91 -6.57
C LEU A 130 -6.88 -8.20 -5.28
N HIS A 131 -6.14 -8.62 -4.25
CA HIS A 131 -6.63 -8.81 -2.88
C HIS A 131 -6.25 -7.62 -2.00
N LEU A 132 -7.05 -7.37 -0.97
CA LEU A 132 -6.76 -6.41 0.09
C LEU A 132 -7.26 -6.99 1.41
N PHE A 133 -6.35 -7.13 2.37
CA PHE A 133 -6.65 -7.62 3.72
C PHE A 133 -6.57 -6.49 4.73
N HIS A 134 -7.39 -6.54 5.76
CA HIS A 134 -7.28 -5.68 6.94
C HIS A 134 -7.97 -6.30 8.15
N ALA A 135 -7.49 -5.96 9.37
CA ALA A 135 -8.17 -6.37 10.59
C ALA A 135 -9.61 -5.89 10.61
N VAL A 136 -10.53 -6.73 11.08
CA VAL A 136 -11.95 -6.38 11.25
C VAL A 136 -12.10 -5.13 12.14
N GLU A 137 -11.22 -4.97 13.13
CA GLU A 137 -11.17 -3.83 14.04
C GLU A 137 -10.63 -2.54 13.40
N ASN A 138 -10.24 -2.58 12.10
CA ASN A 138 -9.84 -1.40 11.33
C ASN A 138 -10.91 -0.97 10.32
N PRO A 139 -12.03 -0.35 10.75
CA PRO A 139 -13.12 0.04 9.86
C PRO A 139 -12.73 1.12 8.83
N ALA A 140 -11.66 1.88 9.11
CA ALA A 140 -11.13 2.84 8.15
C ALA A 140 -10.64 2.15 6.88
N SER A 141 -9.96 1.01 7.02
CA SER A 141 -9.46 0.20 5.90
C SER A 141 -10.61 -0.42 5.09
N CYS A 142 -11.69 -0.86 5.75
CA CYS A 142 -12.90 -1.30 5.08
C CYS A 142 -13.51 -0.19 4.20
N GLY A 143 -13.53 1.05 4.72
CA GLY A 143 -13.97 2.23 3.97
C GLY A 143 -13.11 2.53 2.75
N VAL A 144 -11.79 2.35 2.84
CA VAL A 144 -10.85 2.50 1.73
C VAL A 144 -11.09 1.43 0.66
N ALA A 145 -11.17 0.14 1.07
CA ALA A 145 -11.39 -0.97 0.16
C ALA A 145 -12.65 -0.73 -0.70
N ARG A 146 -13.78 -0.43 -0.07
CA ARG A 146 -15.05 -0.16 -0.77
C ARG A 146 -14.96 1.04 -1.73
N LYS A 147 -14.34 2.15 -1.30
CA LYS A 147 -14.16 3.35 -2.15
C LYS A 147 -13.21 3.11 -3.31
N ALA A 148 -12.30 2.16 -3.18
CA ALA A 148 -11.38 1.77 -4.24
C ALA A 148 -11.95 0.66 -5.16
N GLY A 149 -13.21 0.23 -4.95
CA GLY A 149 -13.88 -0.77 -5.80
C GLY A 149 -13.61 -2.21 -5.39
N PHE A 150 -13.04 -2.45 -4.20
CA PHE A 150 -12.80 -3.81 -3.70
C PHE A 150 -14.03 -4.33 -2.97
N LEU A 151 -14.61 -5.42 -3.44
CA LEU A 151 -15.76 -6.09 -2.83
C LEU A 151 -15.33 -6.97 -1.65
N LEU A 152 -16.13 -7.02 -0.59
CA LEU A 152 -15.90 -7.94 0.52
C LEU A 152 -16.24 -9.37 0.08
N GLU A 153 -15.29 -10.29 0.20
CA GLU A 153 -15.50 -11.71 -0.14
C GLU A 153 -15.60 -12.62 1.09
N GLY A 154 -15.07 -12.18 2.23
CA GLY A 154 -15.17 -13.00 3.44
C GLY A 154 -14.43 -12.44 4.65
N THR A 155 -14.52 -13.19 5.74
CA THR A 155 -13.77 -12.95 6.97
C THR A 155 -12.91 -14.17 7.29
N LEU A 156 -11.62 -13.94 7.44
CA LEU A 156 -10.63 -14.95 7.79
C LEU A 156 -10.40 -14.93 9.31
N ARG A 157 -10.72 -16.03 9.97
CA ARG A 157 -10.61 -16.10 11.42
C ARG A 157 -9.16 -16.19 11.88
N GLN A 158 -8.73 -15.30 12.79
CA GLN A 158 -7.38 -15.24 13.39
C GLN A 158 -6.26 -15.37 12.35
N SER A 159 -6.42 -14.68 11.21
CA SER A 159 -5.55 -14.90 10.06
C SER A 159 -4.19 -14.22 10.21
N TYR A 160 -4.12 -13.05 10.85
CA TYR A 160 -2.88 -12.29 10.94
C TYR A 160 -2.55 -11.83 12.36
N ARG A 161 -1.24 -11.80 12.69
CA ARG A 161 -0.73 -11.29 13.97
C ARG A 161 -0.20 -9.88 13.77
N TYR A 162 -0.90 -8.92 14.37
CA TYR A 162 -0.50 -7.52 14.31
C TYR A 162 0.53 -7.14 15.38
N ALA A 163 0.97 -5.89 15.39
CA ALA A 163 2.04 -5.41 16.28
C ALA A 163 1.68 -5.45 17.78
N ASP A 164 0.40 -5.55 18.14
CA ASP A 164 -0.05 -5.79 19.51
C ASP A 164 0.22 -7.24 20.01
N GLY A 165 0.80 -8.07 19.14
CA GLY A 165 1.11 -9.49 19.43
C GLY A 165 -0.10 -10.41 19.37
N ARG A 166 -1.31 -9.91 19.06
CA ARG A 166 -2.54 -10.70 19.01
C ARG A 166 -2.86 -11.13 17.58
N ARG A 167 -3.51 -12.27 17.41
CA ARG A 167 -4.12 -12.63 16.15
C ARG A 167 -5.48 -11.96 16.03
N HIS A 168 -5.73 -11.39 14.86
CA HIS A 168 -7.00 -10.74 14.52
C HIS A 168 -7.69 -11.48 13.38
N ASP A 169 -9.01 -11.34 13.33
CA ASP A 169 -9.78 -11.70 12.16
C ASP A 169 -9.54 -10.63 11.08
N GLU A 170 -9.49 -11.05 9.84
CA GLU A 170 -9.32 -10.12 8.72
C GLU A 170 -10.50 -10.20 7.75
N HIS A 171 -10.90 -9.04 7.24
CA HIS A 171 -11.70 -8.98 6.03
C HIS A 171 -10.80 -9.21 4.81
N LEU A 172 -11.25 -10.09 3.92
CA LEU A 172 -10.72 -10.25 2.57
C LEU A 172 -11.62 -9.44 1.62
N HIS A 173 -11.04 -8.45 0.99
CA HIS A 173 -11.64 -7.75 -0.14
C HIS A 173 -10.89 -8.10 -1.42
N ALA A 174 -11.59 -8.09 -2.55
CA ALA A 174 -10.97 -8.28 -3.85
C ALA A 174 -11.57 -7.35 -4.91
N ARG A 175 -10.77 -7.07 -5.94
CA ARG A 175 -11.18 -6.36 -7.14
C ARG A 175 -10.65 -7.10 -8.37
N LEU A 176 -11.48 -7.22 -9.39
CA LEU A 176 -11.13 -7.78 -10.68
C LEU A 176 -10.82 -6.69 -11.70
N SER A 177 -10.02 -7.01 -12.70
CA SER A 177 -9.74 -6.09 -13.83
C SER A 177 -11.00 -5.74 -14.63
N THR A 178 -12.06 -6.53 -14.48
CA THR A 178 -13.36 -6.35 -15.16
C THR A 178 -14.43 -5.62 -14.33
N ASP A 179 -14.11 -5.18 -13.09
CA ASP A 179 -15.06 -4.48 -12.21
C ASP A 179 -15.22 -2.99 -12.55
#